data_2fdf1e04866f57970927549e293d476e
#
_entry.id   2fdf1e04866f57970927549e293d476e
#
_cell.length_a   1.000
_cell.length_b   1.000
_cell.length_c   1.000
_cell.angle_alpha   90.00
_cell.angle_beta   90.00
_cell.angle_gamma   90.00
#
_symmetry.space_group_name_H-M   'P 1'
#
loop_
_entity.id
_entity.type
_entity.pdbx_description
1 polymer ?
#
loop_
_entity_poly.entity_id
_entity_poly.type
_entity_poly.pdbx_seq_one_letter_code
_entity_poly.pdbx_strand_id
1 'polypeptide(L)'
;YKMQDKFHVERVAANSADVFTTVSEITAIEAEKILGRKPEVILNNGLTIRKFPTIEETSVKHLVSREQIRQFLTFYFFPYYTFELEHNLIYFIVGRYEFKNKGMDTLINALGKLNDSLKKKNSKRTISVFFWIPMENDGINMEILENKNYYMHIKNYVDFQSENILKKIVMDIVKSKTPNVNSLFTKEFLKDLEKDMIVFKRTGNPPISTHRIKNDDDPTIKGFREAGLNNCKDDKVKVILFPVYLTGNDGLLNLSYYDSMAGSHLGIFPSYYEPWG
;
A
#
# COMPACT_ATOMS: atom_id res chain seq x y z
N TYR A 1 31.21 10.51 15.87
CA TYR A 1 30.16 9.62 15.37
C TYR A 1 30.11 8.35 16.23
N LYS A 2 28.93 7.99 16.78
CA LYS A 2 28.68 6.77 17.58
C LYS A 2 28.95 5.43 16.81
N MET A 3 29.44 5.50 15.59
CA MET A 3 29.79 4.35 14.75
C MET A 3 31.03 3.60 15.24
N GLN A 4 32.00 4.31 15.86
CA GLN A 4 33.22 3.66 16.37
C GLN A 4 32.91 2.71 17.51
N ASP A 5 32.05 3.10 18.45
CA ASP A 5 31.68 2.24 19.57
C ASP A 5 30.97 0.97 19.08
N LYS A 6 30.03 1.13 18.15
CA LYS A 6 29.33 -0.01 17.52
C LYS A 6 30.31 -0.95 16.82
N PHE A 7 31.25 -0.40 16.04
CA PHE A 7 32.27 -1.17 15.35
C PHE A 7 33.15 -1.97 16.34
N HIS A 8 33.59 -1.34 17.44
CA HIS A 8 34.42 -2.03 18.45
C HIS A 8 33.66 -3.17 19.14
N VAL A 9 32.38 -2.95 19.48
CA VAL A 9 31.53 -3.99 20.07
C VAL A 9 31.34 -5.15 19.10
N GLU A 10 31.02 -4.88 17.84
CA GLU A 10 30.84 -5.92 16.81
C GLU A 10 32.13 -6.69 16.56
N ARG A 11 33.27 -6.00 16.50
CA ARG A 11 34.58 -6.63 16.32
C ARG A 11 34.96 -7.54 17.48
N VAL A 12 34.78 -7.07 18.71
CA VAL A 12 35.05 -7.88 19.92
C VAL A 12 34.12 -9.09 19.95
N ALA A 13 32.81 -8.89 19.72
CA ALA A 13 31.84 -9.98 19.70
C ALA A 13 32.20 -11.04 18.63
N ALA A 14 32.51 -10.62 17.41
CA ALA A 14 32.90 -11.52 16.33
C ALA A 14 34.16 -12.31 16.66
N ASN A 15 35.16 -11.67 17.26
CA ASN A 15 36.44 -12.32 17.57
C ASN A 15 36.41 -13.18 18.86
N SER A 16 35.43 -12.96 19.74
CA SER A 16 35.27 -13.72 21.00
C SER A 16 34.25 -14.85 20.92
N ALA A 17 33.48 -14.93 19.83
CA ALA A 17 32.48 -15.97 19.64
C ALA A 17 33.15 -17.34 19.38
N ASP A 18 32.58 -18.44 19.91
CA ASP A 18 33.01 -19.80 19.60
C ASP A 18 32.81 -20.12 18.11
N VAL A 19 31.67 -19.71 17.56
CA VAL A 19 31.36 -19.83 16.13
C VAL A 19 30.83 -18.48 15.65
N PHE A 20 31.45 -17.94 14.62
CA PHE A 20 31.00 -16.72 13.98
C PHE A 20 30.25 -17.03 12.68
N THR A 21 29.05 -16.48 12.51
CA THR A 21 28.19 -16.75 11.36
C THR A 21 27.75 -15.46 10.67
N THR A 22 27.48 -15.57 9.37
CA THR A 22 26.84 -14.48 8.58
C THR A 22 25.75 -15.03 7.69
N VAL A 23 24.98 -14.14 7.07
CA VAL A 23 23.80 -14.52 6.28
C VAL A 23 24.09 -14.76 4.79
N SER A 24 25.27 -14.35 4.29
CA SER A 24 25.63 -14.52 2.87
C SER A 24 27.14 -14.49 2.66
N GLU A 25 27.60 -14.94 1.49
CA GLU A 25 28.99 -14.83 1.04
C GLU A 25 29.48 -13.37 1.02
N ILE A 26 28.64 -12.44 0.61
CA ILE A 26 28.98 -11.01 0.56
C ILE A 26 29.27 -10.50 1.96
N THR A 27 28.37 -10.79 2.92
CA THR A 27 28.58 -10.39 4.32
C THR A 27 29.75 -11.10 4.97
N ALA A 28 30.13 -12.31 4.52
CA ALA A 28 31.33 -13.01 4.98
C ALA A 28 32.61 -12.30 4.53
N ILE A 29 32.68 -11.87 3.28
CA ILE A 29 33.80 -11.08 2.74
C ILE A 29 33.93 -9.73 3.47
N GLU A 30 32.81 -9.06 3.73
CA GLU A 30 32.78 -7.80 4.48
C GLU A 30 33.26 -8.00 5.92
N ALA A 31 32.77 -9.03 6.61
CA ALA A 31 33.14 -9.35 7.98
C ALA A 31 34.65 -9.65 8.10
N GLU A 32 35.21 -10.41 7.19
CA GLU A 32 36.67 -10.70 7.17
C GLU A 32 37.46 -9.38 7.04
N LYS A 33 37.06 -8.48 6.16
CA LYS A 33 37.79 -7.23 5.92
C LYS A 33 37.56 -6.18 7.00
N ILE A 34 36.35 -6.07 7.54
CA ILE A 34 36.00 -5.03 8.50
C ILE A 34 36.28 -5.48 9.93
N LEU A 35 35.85 -6.69 10.30
CA LEU A 35 35.99 -7.20 11.68
C LEU A 35 37.28 -7.97 11.91
N GLY A 36 37.98 -8.38 10.84
CA GLY A 36 39.24 -9.09 10.90
C GLY A 36 39.13 -10.60 11.20
N ARG A 37 37.93 -11.17 11.07
CA ARG A 37 37.66 -12.60 11.20
C ARG A 37 36.70 -13.05 10.09
N LYS A 38 37.09 -14.13 9.41
CA LYS A 38 36.23 -14.81 8.44
C LYS A 38 35.18 -15.63 9.17
N PRO A 39 33.90 -15.53 8.84
CA PRO A 39 32.87 -16.40 9.41
C PRO A 39 33.11 -17.88 9.09
N GLU A 40 32.90 -18.74 10.06
CA GLU A 40 33.06 -20.21 9.90
C GLU A 40 31.83 -20.80 9.15
N VAL A 41 30.67 -20.21 9.31
CA VAL A 41 29.42 -20.74 8.72
C VAL A 41 28.58 -19.62 8.14
N ILE A 42 28.03 -19.86 6.95
CA ILE A 42 27.01 -19.01 6.35
C ILE A 42 25.63 -19.60 6.63
N LEU A 43 24.81 -18.87 7.37
CA LEU A 43 23.44 -19.22 7.71
C LEU A 43 22.48 -18.28 6.98
N ASN A 44 22.06 -18.68 5.79
CA ASN A 44 21.10 -17.89 5.02
C ASN A 44 19.78 -17.72 5.78
N ASN A 45 19.18 -16.54 5.68
CA ASN A 45 17.86 -16.30 6.24
C ASN A 45 16.84 -17.26 5.62
N GLY A 46 16.09 -17.94 6.48
CA GLY A 46 15.08 -18.89 6.06
C GLY A 46 13.74 -18.21 5.74
N LEU A 47 12.97 -18.81 4.83
CA LEU A 47 11.64 -18.41 4.50
C LEU A 47 10.65 -19.53 4.81
N THR A 48 9.55 -19.20 5.51
CA THR A 48 8.50 -20.18 5.80
C THR A 48 7.61 -20.34 4.57
N ILE A 49 7.91 -21.32 3.72
CA ILE A 49 7.19 -21.58 2.46
C ILE A 49 5.68 -21.78 2.68
N ARG A 50 5.27 -22.37 3.81
CA ARG A 50 3.86 -22.59 4.15
C ARG A 50 3.02 -21.31 4.28
N LYS A 51 3.65 -20.14 4.39
CA LYS A 51 2.94 -18.84 4.41
C LYS A 51 2.53 -18.36 3.02
N PHE A 52 3.08 -18.95 1.97
CA PHE A 52 2.72 -18.62 0.61
C PHE A 52 1.57 -19.49 0.14
N PRO A 53 0.63 -18.93 -0.63
CA PRO A 53 -0.43 -19.72 -1.26
C PRO A 53 0.16 -20.71 -2.26
N THR A 54 -0.49 -21.85 -2.45
CA THR A 54 -0.20 -22.74 -3.58
C THR A 54 -0.52 -22.04 -4.90
N ILE A 55 -0.11 -22.64 -6.03
CA ILE A 55 -0.41 -22.09 -7.35
C ILE A 55 -1.92 -21.97 -7.56
N GLU A 56 -2.68 -22.97 -7.12
CA GLU A 56 -4.14 -23.00 -7.23
C GLU A 56 -4.81 -21.93 -6.35
N GLU A 57 -4.30 -21.75 -5.14
CA GLU A 57 -4.82 -20.76 -4.20
C GLU A 57 -4.47 -19.32 -4.59
N THR A 58 -3.37 -19.13 -5.34
CA THR A 58 -2.83 -17.79 -5.68
C THR A 58 -3.89 -16.93 -6.37
N SER A 59 -4.62 -17.48 -7.34
CA SER A 59 -5.62 -16.72 -8.09
C SER A 59 -6.76 -16.23 -7.23
N VAL A 60 -7.28 -17.10 -6.34
CA VAL A 60 -8.36 -16.73 -5.41
C VAL A 60 -7.89 -15.72 -4.39
N LYS A 61 -6.72 -15.97 -3.80
CA LYS A 61 -6.12 -15.08 -2.79
C LYS A 61 -5.80 -13.70 -3.38
N HIS A 62 -5.30 -13.66 -4.61
CA HIS A 62 -5.07 -12.42 -5.35
C HIS A 62 -6.38 -11.62 -5.50
N LEU A 63 -7.47 -12.27 -5.95
CA LEU A 63 -8.77 -11.61 -6.14
C LEU A 63 -9.30 -11.02 -4.83
N VAL A 64 -9.31 -11.81 -3.75
CA VAL A 64 -9.83 -11.39 -2.44
C VAL A 64 -9.01 -10.23 -1.86
N SER A 65 -7.70 -10.39 -1.81
CA SER A 65 -6.80 -9.36 -1.25
C SER A 65 -6.80 -8.08 -2.09
N ARG A 66 -6.87 -8.22 -3.42
CA ARG A 66 -6.97 -7.07 -4.34
C ARG A 66 -8.27 -6.30 -4.14
N GLU A 67 -9.38 -7.01 -3.92
CA GLU A 67 -10.66 -6.34 -3.66
C GLU A 67 -10.60 -5.53 -2.36
N GLN A 68 -9.94 -6.03 -1.33
CA GLN A 68 -9.73 -5.28 -0.09
C GLN A 68 -8.85 -4.05 -0.31
N ILE A 69 -7.79 -4.15 -1.14
CA ILE A 69 -7.00 -2.98 -1.54
C ILE A 69 -7.85 -1.99 -2.34
N ARG A 70 -8.72 -2.45 -3.23
CA ARG A 70 -9.64 -1.57 -4.00
C ARG A 70 -10.63 -0.84 -3.09
N GLN A 71 -11.16 -1.50 -2.06
CA GLN A 71 -11.99 -0.83 -1.07
C GLN A 71 -11.22 0.27 -0.33
N PHE A 72 -9.95 0.00 0.05
CA PHE A 72 -9.07 1.03 0.58
C PHE A 72 -8.91 2.20 -0.40
N LEU A 73 -8.60 1.94 -1.68
CA LEU A 73 -8.45 2.98 -2.70
C LEU A 73 -9.74 3.79 -2.88
N THR A 74 -10.91 3.16 -2.73
CA THR A 74 -12.20 3.84 -2.82
C THR A 74 -12.35 4.89 -1.74
N PHE A 75 -12.18 4.57 -0.46
CA PHE A 75 -12.34 5.59 0.58
C PHE A 75 -11.16 6.57 0.67
N TYR A 76 -10.00 6.22 0.11
CA TYR A 76 -8.82 7.08 0.09
C TYR A 76 -8.89 8.16 -1.00
N PHE A 77 -9.31 7.79 -2.22
CA PHE A 77 -9.30 8.66 -3.39
C PHE A 77 -10.67 9.21 -3.79
N PHE A 78 -11.74 8.42 -3.68
CA PHE A 78 -13.04 8.78 -4.24
C PHE A 78 -13.79 9.90 -3.52
N PRO A 79 -13.48 10.26 -2.27
CA PRO A 79 -13.93 11.53 -1.72
C PRO A 79 -13.54 12.74 -2.56
N TYR A 80 -12.39 12.70 -3.22
CA TYR A 80 -11.83 13.81 -4.01
C TYR A 80 -12.14 13.67 -5.50
N TYR A 81 -11.90 12.50 -6.07
CA TYR A 81 -12.18 12.18 -7.48
C TYR A 81 -12.21 10.67 -7.70
N THR A 82 -12.85 10.23 -8.77
CA THR A 82 -12.94 8.81 -9.12
C THR A 82 -12.05 8.45 -10.29
N PHE A 83 -11.67 7.18 -10.37
CA PHE A 83 -11.00 6.54 -11.51
C PHE A 83 -11.40 5.08 -11.61
N GLU A 84 -11.16 4.46 -12.78
CA GLU A 84 -11.53 3.07 -13.07
C GLU A 84 -10.65 2.09 -12.27
N LEU A 85 -11.19 1.49 -11.21
CA LEU A 85 -10.50 0.50 -10.39
C LEU A 85 -10.18 -0.80 -11.14
N GLU A 86 -10.99 -1.15 -12.14
CA GLU A 86 -10.75 -2.32 -12.99
C GLU A 86 -9.46 -2.19 -13.81
N HIS A 87 -9.10 -0.98 -14.20
CA HIS A 87 -7.90 -0.65 -14.96
C HIS A 87 -6.75 -0.14 -14.08
N ASN A 88 -6.90 -0.24 -12.75
CA ASN A 88 -5.87 0.17 -11.80
C ASN A 88 -4.90 -0.98 -11.51
N LEU A 89 -3.61 -0.72 -11.66
CA LEU A 89 -2.56 -1.64 -11.26
C LEU A 89 -2.05 -1.24 -9.87
N ILE A 90 -1.79 -2.22 -9.03
CA ILE A 90 -1.32 -2.03 -7.66
C ILE A 90 0.13 -2.45 -7.61
N TYR A 91 1.02 -1.48 -7.36
CA TYR A 91 2.45 -1.69 -7.17
C TYR A 91 2.83 -1.41 -5.72
N PHE A 92 3.96 -1.96 -5.28
CA PHE A 92 4.44 -1.69 -3.93
C PHE A 92 5.96 -1.71 -3.84
N ILE A 93 6.46 -1.01 -2.85
CA ILE A 93 7.78 -1.17 -2.25
C ILE A 93 7.58 -1.42 -0.75
N VAL A 94 8.37 -2.30 -0.17
CA VAL A 94 8.36 -2.58 1.26
C VAL A 94 9.79 -2.68 1.77
N GLY A 95 10.05 -2.20 2.98
CA GLY A 95 11.36 -2.28 3.60
C GLY A 95 11.49 -1.37 4.82
N ARG A 96 12.66 -1.38 5.43
CA ARG A 96 13.02 -0.41 6.47
C ARG A 96 13.18 0.98 5.85
N TYR A 97 12.95 2.01 6.67
CA TYR A 97 13.19 3.38 6.22
C TYR A 97 14.69 3.66 6.06
N GLU A 98 15.19 3.46 4.87
CA GLU A 98 16.55 3.76 4.43
C GLU A 98 16.48 4.40 3.04
N PHE A 99 16.15 5.71 3.00
CA PHE A 99 15.74 6.43 1.79
C PHE A 99 16.65 6.18 0.58
N LYS A 100 17.98 6.30 0.76
CA LYS A 100 18.97 6.06 -0.30
C LYS A 100 19.21 4.58 -0.51
N ASN A 101 19.51 3.85 0.56
CA ASN A 101 19.94 2.45 0.46
C ASN A 101 18.86 1.54 -0.15
N LYS A 102 17.59 1.78 0.18
CA LYS A 102 16.44 1.07 -0.42
C LYS A 102 16.01 1.63 -1.77
N GLY A 103 16.72 2.63 -2.32
CA GLY A 103 16.48 3.20 -3.64
C GLY A 103 15.12 3.89 -3.78
N MET A 104 14.58 4.43 -2.67
CA MET A 104 13.29 5.14 -2.71
C MET A 104 13.35 6.37 -3.62
N ASP A 105 14.47 7.09 -3.60
CA ASP A 105 14.73 8.23 -4.50
C ASP A 105 14.70 7.82 -5.99
N THR A 106 15.33 6.70 -6.31
CA THR A 106 15.32 6.15 -7.67
C THR A 106 13.92 5.76 -8.11
N LEU A 107 13.17 5.07 -7.24
CA LEU A 107 11.78 4.69 -7.52
C LEU A 107 10.89 5.91 -7.71
N ILE A 108 10.95 6.89 -6.80
CA ILE A 108 10.13 8.11 -6.87
C ILE A 108 10.37 8.85 -8.19
N ASN A 109 11.64 9.04 -8.58
CA ASN A 109 11.99 9.66 -9.86
C ASN A 109 11.48 8.86 -11.06
N ALA A 110 11.57 7.53 -11.02
CA ALA A 110 11.05 6.66 -12.07
C ALA A 110 9.53 6.76 -12.20
N LEU A 111 8.82 6.79 -11.05
CA LEU A 111 7.36 6.95 -11.00
C LEU A 111 6.90 8.31 -11.54
N GLY A 112 7.62 9.41 -11.26
CA GLY A 112 7.35 10.72 -11.83
C GLY A 112 7.43 10.69 -13.36
N LYS A 113 8.53 10.12 -13.91
CA LYS A 113 8.68 9.95 -15.37
C LYS A 113 7.60 9.06 -15.98
N LEU A 114 7.21 7.99 -15.28
CA LEU A 114 6.12 7.11 -15.70
C LEU A 114 4.78 7.85 -15.73
N ASN A 115 4.49 8.67 -14.70
CA ASN A 115 3.30 9.49 -14.62
C ASN A 115 3.19 10.42 -15.85
N ASP A 116 4.26 11.14 -16.17
CA ASP A 116 4.32 12.03 -17.32
C ASP A 116 4.13 11.28 -18.65
N SER A 117 4.77 10.12 -18.78
CA SER A 117 4.62 9.28 -19.98
C SER A 117 3.20 8.79 -20.18
N LEU A 118 2.54 8.34 -19.10
CA LEU A 118 1.16 7.86 -19.15
C LEU A 118 0.15 9.00 -19.40
N LYS A 119 0.40 10.20 -18.85
CA LYS A 119 -0.37 11.41 -19.16
C LYS A 119 -0.27 11.76 -20.65
N LYS A 120 0.93 11.84 -21.20
CA LYS A 120 1.17 12.12 -22.62
C LYS A 120 0.47 11.14 -23.56
N LYS A 121 0.43 9.85 -23.18
CA LYS A 121 -0.26 8.80 -23.94
C LYS A 121 -1.77 8.77 -23.72
N ASN A 122 -2.31 9.63 -22.86
CA ASN A 122 -3.71 9.62 -22.44
C ASN A 122 -4.20 8.23 -22.00
N SER A 123 -3.36 7.51 -21.23
CA SER A 123 -3.65 6.16 -20.78
C SER A 123 -4.95 6.10 -19.98
N LYS A 124 -5.78 5.09 -20.23
CA LYS A 124 -6.93 4.77 -19.39
C LYS A 124 -6.52 4.08 -18.09
N ARG A 125 -5.33 3.45 -18.05
CA ARG A 125 -4.81 2.76 -16.86
C ARG A 125 -4.26 3.77 -15.87
N THR A 126 -4.50 3.50 -14.60
CA THR A 126 -3.86 4.15 -13.45
C THR A 126 -3.01 3.13 -12.69
N ILE A 127 -2.05 3.62 -11.94
CA ILE A 127 -1.17 2.80 -11.10
C ILE A 127 -1.20 3.37 -9.70
N SER A 128 -1.62 2.57 -8.72
CA SER A 128 -1.52 2.92 -7.31
C SER A 128 -0.28 2.27 -6.71
N VAL A 129 0.62 3.07 -6.17
CA VAL A 129 1.91 2.59 -5.64
C VAL A 129 1.94 2.78 -4.14
N PHE A 130 2.01 1.69 -3.42
CA PHE A 130 2.13 1.68 -1.97
C PHE A 130 3.60 1.69 -1.54
N PHE A 131 3.93 2.59 -0.65
CA PHE A 131 5.18 2.63 0.08
C PHE A 131 4.92 2.10 1.49
N TRP A 132 5.03 0.79 1.70
CA TRP A 132 4.88 0.13 2.99
C TRP A 132 6.20 0.21 3.77
N ILE A 133 6.48 1.38 4.31
CA ILE A 133 7.76 1.69 4.91
C ILE A 133 7.52 2.31 6.29
N PRO A 134 7.71 1.54 7.38
CA PRO A 134 7.49 2.04 8.73
C PRO A 134 8.34 3.26 9.03
N MET A 135 7.68 4.34 9.48
CA MET A 135 8.30 5.62 9.82
C MET A 135 7.67 6.18 11.10
N GLU A 136 8.35 7.14 11.72
CA GLU A 136 7.78 7.86 12.87
C GLU A 136 6.55 8.66 12.44
N ASN A 137 5.45 8.43 13.13
CA ASN A 137 4.17 9.07 12.83
C ASN A 137 3.36 9.31 14.12
N ASP A 138 2.41 10.24 14.05
CA ASP A 138 1.50 10.62 15.14
C ASP A 138 0.10 9.98 14.98
N GLY A 139 0.02 8.84 14.34
CA GLY A 139 -1.21 8.09 14.12
C GLY A 139 -1.90 8.39 12.79
N ILE A 140 -3.03 7.73 12.58
CA ILE A 140 -3.81 7.81 11.33
C ILE A 140 -4.26 9.26 11.07
N ASN A 141 -4.20 9.69 9.82
CA ASN A 141 -4.81 10.94 9.40
C ASN A 141 -6.34 10.84 9.60
N MET A 142 -6.88 11.74 10.43
CA MET A 142 -8.30 11.74 10.82
C MET A 142 -9.23 11.85 9.62
N GLU A 143 -8.85 12.62 8.60
CA GLU A 143 -9.65 12.77 7.37
C GLU A 143 -9.83 11.43 6.65
N ILE A 144 -8.77 10.60 6.60
CA ILE A 144 -8.84 9.27 5.97
C ILE A 144 -9.72 8.33 6.80
N LEU A 145 -9.63 8.41 8.13
CA LEU A 145 -10.47 7.61 9.02
C LEU A 145 -11.95 7.99 8.89
N GLU A 146 -12.26 9.27 8.81
CA GLU A 146 -13.61 9.76 8.53
C GLU A 146 -14.12 9.25 7.18
N ASN A 147 -13.32 9.39 6.10
CA ASN A 147 -13.68 8.91 4.77
C ASN A 147 -13.97 7.40 4.79
N LYS A 148 -13.15 6.62 5.49
CA LYS A 148 -13.41 5.18 5.70
C LYS A 148 -14.74 4.95 6.40
N ASN A 149 -15.01 5.66 7.49
CA ASN A 149 -16.24 5.48 8.26
C ASN A 149 -17.47 5.81 7.42
N TYR A 150 -17.46 6.90 6.65
CA TYR A 150 -18.55 7.24 5.74
C TYR A 150 -18.73 6.20 4.63
N TYR A 151 -17.64 5.76 4.02
CA TYR A 151 -17.69 4.69 3.01
C TYR A 151 -18.31 3.41 3.58
N MET A 152 -17.85 2.98 4.77
CA MET A 152 -18.39 1.80 5.43
C MET A 152 -19.86 1.96 5.82
N HIS A 153 -20.29 3.15 6.24
CA HIS A 153 -21.68 3.45 6.50
C HIS A 153 -22.54 3.29 5.24
N ILE A 154 -22.13 3.91 4.13
CA ILE A 154 -22.83 3.78 2.84
C ILE A 154 -22.89 2.31 2.41
N LYS A 155 -21.75 1.61 2.47
CA LYS A 155 -21.66 0.19 2.09
C LYS A 155 -22.60 -0.68 2.93
N ASN A 156 -22.53 -0.57 4.25
CA ASN A 156 -23.36 -1.35 5.16
C ASN A 156 -24.85 -1.04 4.98
N TYR A 157 -25.20 0.20 4.71
CA TYR A 157 -26.59 0.60 4.45
C TYR A 157 -27.13 -0.02 3.15
N VAL A 158 -26.31 -0.04 2.09
CA VAL A 158 -26.67 -0.72 0.84
C VAL A 158 -26.73 -2.23 1.03
N ASP A 159 -25.75 -2.82 1.71
CA ASP A 159 -25.70 -4.27 2.01
C ASP A 159 -26.96 -4.70 2.81
N PHE A 160 -27.39 -3.92 3.79
CA PHE A 160 -28.60 -4.18 4.56
C PHE A 160 -29.88 -4.19 3.68
N GLN A 161 -29.92 -3.36 2.66
CA GLN A 161 -31.06 -3.30 1.72
C GLN A 161 -30.96 -4.32 0.57
N SER A 162 -29.84 -5.01 0.42
CA SER A 162 -29.54 -5.82 -0.76
C SER A 162 -30.60 -6.88 -1.05
N GLU A 163 -31.11 -7.60 -0.03
CA GLU A 163 -32.15 -8.61 -0.20
C GLU A 163 -33.46 -8.03 -0.74
N ASN A 164 -33.86 -6.86 -0.24
CA ASN A 164 -35.05 -6.16 -0.72
C ASN A 164 -34.89 -5.67 -2.15
N ILE A 165 -33.70 -5.17 -2.49
CA ILE A 165 -33.36 -4.74 -3.84
C ILE A 165 -33.42 -5.91 -4.82
N LEU A 166 -32.80 -7.05 -4.46
CA LEU A 166 -32.87 -8.27 -5.28
C LEU A 166 -34.29 -8.75 -5.50
N LYS A 167 -35.14 -8.79 -4.46
CA LYS A 167 -36.56 -9.15 -4.58
C LYS A 167 -37.30 -8.22 -5.54
N LYS A 168 -37.06 -6.92 -5.48
CA LYS A 168 -37.67 -5.94 -6.38
C LYS A 168 -37.21 -6.13 -7.83
N ILE A 169 -35.91 -6.38 -8.06
CA ILE A 169 -35.38 -6.68 -9.39
C ILE A 169 -36.09 -7.90 -9.98
N VAL A 170 -36.19 -9.00 -9.25
CA VAL A 170 -36.88 -10.21 -9.70
C VAL A 170 -38.35 -9.90 -10.02
N MET A 171 -39.05 -9.17 -9.16
CA MET A 171 -40.45 -8.81 -9.37
C MET A 171 -40.67 -7.89 -10.59
N ASP A 172 -39.77 -6.96 -10.84
CA ASP A 172 -39.83 -6.10 -12.03
C ASP A 172 -39.62 -6.93 -13.30
N ILE A 173 -38.63 -7.83 -13.31
CA ILE A 173 -38.38 -8.72 -14.46
C ILE A 173 -39.58 -9.62 -14.74
N VAL A 174 -40.15 -10.27 -13.70
CA VAL A 174 -41.34 -11.13 -13.84
C VAL A 174 -42.54 -10.34 -14.41
N LYS A 175 -42.67 -9.06 -14.08
CA LYS A 175 -43.73 -8.16 -14.61
C LYS A 175 -43.35 -7.55 -15.97
N SER A 176 -42.28 -8.01 -16.61
CA SER A 176 -41.76 -7.47 -17.88
C SER A 176 -41.43 -5.96 -17.81
N LYS A 177 -41.05 -5.47 -16.63
CA LYS A 177 -40.57 -4.11 -16.38
C LYS A 177 -39.07 -4.09 -16.31
N THR A 178 -38.46 -3.03 -16.88
CA THR A 178 -37.01 -2.81 -16.70
C THR A 178 -36.78 -2.19 -15.33
N PRO A 179 -36.00 -2.82 -14.44
CA PRO A 179 -35.62 -2.26 -13.14
C PRO A 179 -34.97 -0.89 -13.32
N ASN A 180 -35.35 0.08 -12.53
CA ASN A 180 -34.74 1.40 -12.52
C ASN A 180 -34.57 1.92 -11.07
N VAL A 181 -33.83 3.01 -10.90
CA VAL A 181 -33.53 3.58 -9.59
C VAL A 181 -34.79 3.84 -8.76
N ASN A 182 -35.86 4.38 -9.37
CA ASN A 182 -37.06 4.68 -8.64
C ASN A 182 -37.90 3.45 -8.27
N SER A 183 -37.76 2.34 -9.01
CA SER A 183 -38.42 1.07 -8.64
C SER A 183 -37.69 0.31 -7.56
N LEU A 184 -36.37 0.41 -7.53
CA LEU A 184 -35.51 -0.34 -6.62
C LEU A 184 -35.38 0.32 -5.24
N PHE A 185 -35.29 1.65 -5.21
CA PHE A 185 -35.05 2.41 -3.98
C PHE A 185 -36.22 3.22 -3.54
N THR A 186 -36.41 3.35 -2.23
CA THR A 186 -37.40 4.29 -1.71
C THR A 186 -36.87 5.71 -1.76
N LYS A 187 -37.76 6.69 -1.79
CA LYS A 187 -37.39 8.12 -1.78
C LYS A 187 -36.59 8.49 -0.52
N GLU A 188 -36.93 7.88 0.62
CA GLU A 188 -36.21 8.08 1.90
C GLU A 188 -34.80 7.55 1.81
N PHE A 189 -34.61 6.32 1.28
CA PHE A 189 -33.31 5.73 1.06
C PHE A 189 -32.41 6.60 0.18
N LEU A 190 -32.95 7.08 -0.95
CA LEU A 190 -32.18 7.95 -1.85
C LEU A 190 -31.79 9.27 -1.19
N LYS A 191 -32.70 9.88 -0.41
CA LYS A 191 -32.44 11.12 0.33
C LYS A 191 -31.35 10.96 1.39
N ASP A 192 -31.30 9.82 2.08
CA ASP A 192 -30.28 9.54 3.07
C ASP A 192 -28.93 9.28 2.41
N LEU A 193 -28.87 8.52 1.31
CA LEU A 193 -27.66 8.37 0.52
C LEU A 193 -27.13 9.70 -0.04
N GLU A 194 -28.02 10.61 -0.48
CA GLU A 194 -27.61 11.93 -0.96
C GLU A 194 -26.90 12.74 0.14
N LYS A 195 -27.38 12.68 1.39
CA LYS A 195 -26.71 13.33 2.53
C LYS A 195 -25.31 12.72 2.77
N ASP A 196 -25.24 11.39 2.80
CA ASP A 196 -23.97 10.68 3.00
C ASP A 196 -22.98 11.00 1.88
N MET A 197 -23.44 11.06 0.63
CA MET A 197 -22.62 11.45 -0.51
C MET A 197 -22.06 12.88 -0.39
N ILE A 198 -22.84 13.82 0.12
CA ILE A 198 -22.39 15.21 0.34
C ILE A 198 -21.27 15.24 1.38
N VAL A 199 -21.46 14.52 2.48
CA VAL A 199 -20.46 14.48 3.57
C VAL A 199 -19.20 13.70 3.18
N PHE A 200 -19.33 12.69 2.32
CA PHE A 200 -18.22 11.91 1.81
C PHE A 200 -17.31 12.70 0.87
N LYS A 201 -17.81 13.73 0.18
CA LYS A 201 -17.02 14.51 -0.77
C LYS A 201 -16.03 15.45 -0.09
N ARG A 202 -14.85 15.52 -0.65
CA ARG A 202 -13.75 16.40 -0.22
C ARG A 202 -13.28 17.27 -1.38
N THR A 203 -12.60 18.36 -1.04
CA THR A 203 -11.96 19.27 -2.01
C THR A 203 -10.45 19.11 -1.94
N GLY A 204 -9.75 19.42 -3.03
CA GLY A 204 -8.29 19.31 -3.10
C GLY A 204 -7.82 17.94 -3.61
N ASN A 205 -6.64 17.53 -3.16
CA ASN A 205 -6.04 16.24 -3.51
C ASN A 205 -5.99 15.30 -2.30
N PRO A 206 -6.11 13.98 -2.52
CA PRO A 206 -5.88 13.00 -1.46
C PRO A 206 -4.49 13.19 -0.83
N PRO A 207 -4.35 13.02 0.49
CA PRO A 207 -3.05 13.11 1.13
C PRO A 207 -2.08 12.09 0.56
N ILE A 208 -0.78 12.36 0.63
CA ILE A 208 0.27 11.42 0.18
C ILE A 208 0.46 10.30 1.22
N SER A 209 0.31 10.61 2.51
CA SER A 209 0.50 9.65 3.60
C SER A 209 -0.81 9.32 4.30
N THR A 210 -0.97 8.05 4.66
CA THR A 210 -2.10 7.55 5.46
C THR A 210 -2.06 7.99 6.92
N HIS A 211 -0.88 8.38 7.41
CA HIS A 211 -0.65 8.81 8.78
C HIS A 211 0.02 10.19 8.79
N ARG A 212 -0.07 10.88 9.89
CA ARG A 212 0.63 12.14 10.10
C ARG A 212 2.09 11.86 10.40
N ILE A 213 2.96 12.19 9.44
CA ILE A 213 4.41 12.04 9.60
C ILE A 213 4.92 13.14 10.51
N LYS A 214 5.79 12.79 11.48
CA LYS A 214 6.34 13.77 12.43
C LYS A 214 7.25 14.82 11.79
N ASN A 215 7.93 14.45 10.71
CA ASN A 215 8.84 15.33 10.00
C ASN A 215 8.24 15.73 8.64
N ASP A 216 7.69 16.92 8.55
CA ASP A 216 7.14 17.48 7.31
C ASP A 216 8.19 17.66 6.20
N ASP A 217 9.47 17.73 6.60
CA ASP A 217 10.63 17.87 5.73
C ASP A 217 11.24 16.52 5.32
N ASP A 218 10.51 15.43 5.51
CA ASP A 218 10.98 14.09 5.16
C ASP A 218 11.36 13.98 3.68
N PRO A 219 12.53 13.39 3.36
CA PRO A 219 13.01 13.25 1.99
C PRO A 219 12.03 12.52 1.06
N THR A 220 11.23 11.57 1.58
CA THR A 220 10.24 10.85 0.80
C THR A 220 9.10 11.75 0.37
N ILE A 221 8.56 12.54 1.31
CA ILE A 221 7.48 13.50 1.01
C ILE A 221 7.97 14.58 0.05
N LYS A 222 9.17 15.12 0.28
CA LYS A 222 9.79 16.09 -0.65
C LYS A 222 9.98 15.48 -2.04
N GLY A 223 10.53 14.26 -2.09
CA GLY A 223 10.75 13.56 -3.35
C GLY A 223 9.46 13.37 -4.16
N PHE A 224 8.34 13.01 -3.53
CA PHE A 224 7.05 12.91 -4.23
C PHE A 224 6.63 14.26 -4.82
N ARG A 225 6.74 15.35 -4.06
CA ARG A 225 6.37 16.70 -4.52
C ARG A 225 7.25 17.14 -5.70
N GLU A 226 8.57 16.96 -5.58
CA GLU A 226 9.54 17.30 -6.63
C GLU A 226 9.36 16.47 -7.90
N ALA A 227 8.96 15.21 -7.79
CA ALA A 227 8.65 14.34 -8.91
C ALA A 227 7.23 14.57 -9.50
N GLY A 228 6.47 15.56 -9.00
CA GLY A 228 5.12 15.85 -9.48
C GLY A 228 4.07 14.80 -9.11
N LEU A 229 4.33 13.98 -8.09
CA LEU A 229 3.43 12.91 -7.61
C LEU A 229 2.59 13.44 -6.43
N ASN A 230 1.63 14.29 -6.72
CA ASN A 230 0.81 14.99 -5.73
C ASN A 230 -0.62 14.43 -5.60
N ASN A 231 -0.87 13.26 -6.15
CA ASN A 231 -2.20 12.65 -6.21
C ASN A 231 -3.26 13.57 -6.84
N CYS A 232 -2.88 14.38 -7.84
CA CYS A 232 -3.82 15.17 -8.60
C CYS A 232 -4.78 14.29 -9.41
N LYS A 233 -5.96 14.80 -9.75
CA LYS A 233 -6.98 14.04 -10.49
C LYS A 233 -6.45 13.46 -11.79
N ASP A 234 -5.65 14.20 -12.53
CA ASP A 234 -5.07 13.82 -13.82
C ASP A 234 -3.81 12.94 -13.70
N ASP A 235 -3.24 12.76 -12.50
CA ASP A 235 -2.13 11.84 -12.29
C ASP A 235 -2.54 10.41 -12.63
N LYS A 236 -1.71 9.72 -13.40
CA LYS A 236 -1.87 8.31 -13.75
C LYS A 236 -1.18 7.38 -12.75
N VAL A 237 -0.18 7.92 -12.04
CA VAL A 237 0.49 7.26 -10.91
C VAL A 237 0.03 7.93 -9.63
N LYS A 238 -0.60 7.16 -8.76
CA LYS A 238 -1.09 7.55 -7.43
C LYS A 238 -0.14 6.97 -6.39
N VAL A 239 0.32 7.78 -5.46
CA VAL A 239 1.25 7.33 -4.42
C VAL A 239 0.59 7.31 -3.04
N ILE A 240 0.85 6.27 -2.28
CA ILE A 240 0.34 6.08 -0.93
C ILE A 240 1.50 5.71 -0.02
N LEU A 241 1.95 6.64 0.81
CA LEU A 241 2.88 6.35 1.89
C LEU A 241 2.10 5.75 3.07
N PHE A 242 2.43 4.50 3.40
CA PHE A 242 1.78 3.74 4.47
C PHE A 242 2.84 3.42 5.54
N PRO A 243 3.04 4.32 6.53
CA PRO A 243 4.21 4.34 7.38
C PRO A 243 4.10 3.45 8.63
N VAL A 244 3.41 2.31 8.53
CA VAL A 244 3.25 1.34 9.62
C VAL A 244 3.43 -0.08 9.12
N TYR A 245 3.67 -1.01 10.05
CA TYR A 245 3.77 -2.42 9.73
C TYR A 245 2.41 -3.00 9.30
N LEU A 246 2.43 -3.88 8.30
CA LEU A 246 1.25 -4.61 7.82
C LEU A 246 0.96 -5.80 8.74
N THR A 247 0.23 -5.55 9.81
CA THR A 247 -0.10 -6.55 10.83
C THR A 247 -1.44 -7.24 10.60
N GLY A 248 -2.25 -6.75 9.67
CA GLY A 248 -3.63 -7.17 9.46
C GLY A 248 -4.65 -6.43 10.32
N ASN A 249 -4.20 -5.58 11.25
CA ASN A 249 -5.05 -4.84 12.20
C ASN A 249 -4.64 -3.37 12.29
N ASP A 250 -4.27 -2.75 11.15
CA ASP A 250 -3.78 -1.37 11.09
C ASP A 250 -4.90 -0.32 11.09
N GLY A 251 -6.14 -0.73 11.07
CA GLY A 251 -7.31 0.16 11.08
C GLY A 251 -7.67 0.77 9.73
N LEU A 252 -6.87 0.59 8.68
CA LEU A 252 -7.13 1.10 7.33
C LEU A 252 -7.20 -0.02 6.30
N LEU A 253 -6.07 -0.64 5.97
CA LEU A 253 -5.96 -1.69 4.98
C LEU A 253 -6.35 -3.06 5.54
N ASN A 254 -5.95 -3.35 6.78
CA ASN A 254 -6.24 -4.58 7.52
C ASN A 254 -5.84 -5.86 6.76
N LEU A 255 -4.77 -5.80 6.00
CA LEU A 255 -4.14 -6.94 5.34
C LEU A 255 -2.78 -7.24 5.97
N SER A 256 -2.48 -8.52 6.12
CA SER A 256 -1.13 -8.92 6.49
C SER A 256 -0.14 -8.62 5.37
N TYR A 257 1.15 -8.64 5.67
CA TYR A 257 2.20 -8.43 4.67
C TYR A 257 2.05 -9.35 3.44
N TYR A 258 1.86 -10.65 3.67
CA TYR A 258 1.72 -11.62 2.57
C TYR A 258 0.42 -11.46 1.80
N ASP A 259 -0.68 -11.09 2.47
CA ASP A 259 -1.96 -10.83 1.80
C ASP A 259 -1.89 -9.55 0.96
N SER A 260 -1.20 -8.52 1.46
CA SER A 260 -0.96 -7.28 0.71
C SER A 260 -0.12 -7.54 -0.56
N MET A 261 0.92 -8.38 -0.45
CA MET A 261 1.69 -8.83 -1.62
C MET A 261 0.82 -9.60 -2.60
N ALA A 262 0.03 -10.58 -2.11
CA ALA A 262 -0.85 -11.39 -2.95
C ALA A 262 -1.89 -10.55 -3.69
N GLY A 263 -2.40 -9.47 -3.10
CA GLY A 263 -3.34 -8.53 -3.73
C GLY A 263 -2.70 -7.57 -4.74
N SER A 264 -1.37 -7.49 -4.78
CA SER A 264 -0.63 -6.57 -5.63
C SER A 264 -0.24 -7.19 -6.98
N HIS A 265 0.11 -6.34 -7.95
CA HIS A 265 0.53 -6.78 -9.29
C HIS A 265 2.06 -6.80 -9.45
N LEU A 266 2.77 -5.93 -8.74
CA LEU A 266 4.23 -5.80 -8.89
C LEU A 266 4.87 -5.24 -7.62
N GLY A 267 5.91 -5.93 -7.11
CA GLY A 267 6.85 -5.41 -6.12
C GLY A 267 8.07 -4.81 -6.80
N ILE A 268 8.56 -3.66 -6.29
CA ILE A 268 9.71 -2.94 -6.85
C ILE A 268 10.72 -2.69 -5.74
N PHE A 269 11.93 -3.23 -5.88
CA PHE A 269 12.96 -3.23 -4.84
C PHE A 269 14.30 -2.73 -5.40
N PRO A 270 14.47 -1.42 -5.63
CA PRO A 270 15.65 -0.85 -6.27
C PRO A 270 16.79 -0.59 -5.27
N SER A 271 16.99 -1.50 -4.31
CA SER A 271 18.02 -1.35 -3.28
C SER A 271 19.43 -1.28 -3.89
N TYR A 272 20.27 -0.39 -3.37
CA TYR A 272 21.68 -0.32 -3.75
C TYR A 272 22.50 -1.44 -3.11
N TYR A 273 22.09 -1.86 -1.92
CA TYR A 273 22.76 -2.91 -1.17
C TYR A 273 21.71 -3.83 -0.55
N GLU A 274 21.75 -5.10 -0.98
CA GLU A 274 20.85 -6.15 -0.51
C GLU A 274 21.63 -7.47 -0.55
N PRO A 275 22.55 -7.73 0.44
CA PRO A 275 23.43 -8.88 0.41
C PRO A 275 22.70 -10.21 0.56
N TRP A 276 21.49 -10.18 1.10
CA TRP A 276 20.57 -11.30 1.19
C TRP A 276 19.14 -10.78 1.35
N GLY A 277 18.31 -10.90 0.32
CA GLY A 277 16.91 -10.46 0.28
C GLY A 277 15.96 -11.52 -0.27
#